data_78c958e2291fe29620998f78d8082387
#
_entry.id   78c958e2291fe29620998f78d8082387
#
_cell.length_a   1.000
_cell.length_b   1.000
_cell.length_c   1.000
_cell.angle_alpha   90.00
_cell.angle_beta   90.00
_cell.angle_gamma   90.00
#
_symmetry.space_group_name_H-M   'P 1'
#
loop_
_entity.id
_entity.type
_entity.pdbx_description
1 polymer ?
#
loop_
_entity_poly.entity_id
_entity_poly.type
_entity_poly.pdbx_seq_one_letter_code
_entity_poly.pdbx_strand_id
1 'polypeptide(L)'
;MAFVLCPDLQREQCIPKMRRLLFAYLVLAAACTFGGHYAESQQSTDIRRVLDGRMLPGEEVATFERSETLYPSDVVRRGSVIRALPVADKRIESVLFQIGDKRYDLFDYLALNRVAGLLVLKDGKVALEDYELGAGPRTRWASFSMAKSVTSTLIGAALQDGLIDSLDDPVTRYVPALRGGVYDSVSIRNVLEMASGVRWDETYTDPNSDCRKLTDAQMSHQGGASLAYMKDLPRAAPPGSVWNYNSGETNVAGAVVEGATHLSLAAFLSQTLWSPLGMERDATWWTESPGGMGMGGAGVGATLRDYGRFGLFVLSDGVIADRHTVPEGWFQEAGRPHRIGGKSVDYGYLWWPMPPRDPIHAGAFEARGIFGQHLYINPSQKLVIVVLSARPKPTGSTVLDDTAFFAAVARALR
;
A
#
# COMPACT_ATOMS: atom_id res chain seq x y z
N MET A 1 16.91 50.12 71.68
CA MET A 1 17.85 49.27 72.34
C MET A 1 17.33 47.84 72.26
N ALA A 2 17.77 46.97 71.46
CA ALA A 2 18.92 46.15 71.46
C ALA A 2 19.00 45.42 70.07
N PHE A 3 20.19 45.50 69.52
CA PHE A 3 20.63 44.68 68.37
C PHE A 3 20.72 43.22 68.77
N VAL A 4 20.22 42.29 67.96
CA VAL A 4 20.70 40.90 67.95
C VAL A 4 21.04 40.52 66.49
N LEU A 5 22.34 40.24 66.31
CA LEU A 5 23.01 39.79 65.12
C LEU A 5 22.46 38.43 64.65
N CYS A 6 22.22 38.30 63.38
CA CYS A 6 21.99 37.06 62.71
C CYS A 6 23.31 36.44 62.26
N PRO A 7 23.65 35.20 62.57
CA PRO A 7 24.91 34.58 62.14
C PRO A 7 24.82 34.09 60.67
N ASP A 8 25.79 34.46 59.91
CA ASP A 8 26.18 33.88 58.62
C ASP A 8 26.46 32.37 58.70
N LEU A 9 25.52 31.50 58.33
CA LEU A 9 25.82 30.08 58.16
C LEU A 9 24.77 29.32 57.34
N GLN A 10 24.31 29.87 56.19
CA GLN A 10 23.49 29.06 55.26
C GLN A 10 23.65 29.37 53.77
N ARG A 11 24.70 30.07 53.30
CA ARG A 11 24.92 30.34 51.89
C ARG A 11 25.69 29.30 51.09
N GLU A 12 26.38 28.37 51.75
CA GLU A 12 27.24 27.38 51.03
C GLU A 12 26.57 26.06 50.67
N GLN A 13 25.36 25.77 51.15
CA GLN A 13 24.71 24.46 50.86
C GLN A 13 23.69 24.50 49.71
N CYS A 14 23.30 25.66 49.17
CA CYS A 14 22.36 25.77 48.05
C CYS A 14 23.01 25.63 46.67
N ILE A 15 24.27 25.97 46.52
CA ILE A 15 24.95 26.00 45.21
C ILE A 15 25.23 24.59 44.62
N PRO A 16 25.59 23.56 45.43
CA PRO A 16 25.80 22.23 44.87
C PRO A 16 24.55 21.53 44.42
N LYS A 17 23.39 21.80 45.04
CA LYS A 17 22.09 21.14 44.64
C LYS A 17 21.55 21.71 43.35
N MET A 18 21.71 23.02 43.12
CA MET A 18 21.27 23.65 41.86
C MET A 18 22.13 23.25 40.66
N ARG A 19 23.46 23.07 40.88
CA ARG A 19 24.33 22.57 39.79
C ARG A 19 24.05 21.06 39.46
N ARG A 20 23.68 20.23 40.43
CA ARG A 20 23.28 18.84 40.17
C ARG A 20 21.93 18.75 39.46
N LEU A 21 20.96 19.61 39.73
CA LEU A 21 19.67 19.65 39.04
C LEU A 21 19.82 20.19 37.60
N LEU A 22 20.66 21.23 37.37
CA LEU A 22 20.93 21.70 36.00
C LEU A 22 21.68 20.65 35.16
N PHE A 23 22.60 19.89 35.76
CA PHE A 23 23.32 18.82 35.06
C PHE A 23 22.40 17.63 34.74
N ALA A 24 21.46 17.29 35.64
CA ALA A 24 20.46 16.27 35.38
C ALA A 24 19.44 16.67 34.28
N TYR A 25 19.03 17.95 34.25
CA TYR A 25 18.16 18.46 33.19
C TYR A 25 18.86 18.52 31.83
N LEU A 26 20.14 18.92 31.78
CA LEU A 26 20.93 18.93 30.56
C LEU A 26 21.19 17.51 30.02
N VAL A 27 21.39 16.54 30.88
CA VAL A 27 21.60 15.14 30.48
C VAL A 27 20.28 14.51 30.01
N LEU A 28 19.12 14.81 30.65
CA LEU A 28 17.81 14.35 30.17
C LEU A 28 17.41 15.02 28.85
N ALA A 29 17.64 16.33 28.69
CA ALA A 29 17.34 17.02 27.42
C ALA A 29 18.24 16.52 26.28
N ALA A 30 19.51 16.23 26.53
CA ALA A 30 20.40 15.62 25.54
C ALA A 30 20.00 14.18 25.20
N ALA A 31 19.55 13.39 26.17
CA ALA A 31 19.08 12.02 25.92
C ALA A 31 17.78 11.99 25.09
N CYS A 32 16.85 12.94 25.29
CA CYS A 32 15.63 13.03 24.49
C CYS A 32 15.91 13.50 23.04
N THR A 33 16.85 14.41 22.83
CA THR A 33 17.22 14.86 21.48
C THR A 33 18.03 13.81 20.72
N PHE A 34 18.95 13.11 21.38
CA PHE A 34 19.69 12.03 20.73
C PHE A 34 18.83 10.81 20.43
N GLY A 35 17.84 10.47 21.27
CA GLY A 35 16.89 9.38 21.02
C GLY A 35 15.99 9.66 19.82
N GLY A 36 15.50 10.89 19.67
CA GLY A 36 14.67 11.27 18.52
C GLY A 36 15.41 11.22 17.19
N HIS A 37 16.60 11.79 17.12
CA HIS A 37 17.42 11.75 15.91
C HIS A 37 17.91 10.33 15.55
N TYR A 38 18.17 9.48 16.54
CA TYR A 38 18.56 8.09 16.27
C TYR A 38 17.39 7.28 15.71
N ALA A 39 16.17 7.47 16.23
CA ALA A 39 14.98 6.80 15.73
C ALA A 39 14.62 7.25 14.30
N GLU A 40 14.69 8.57 14.00
CA GLU A 40 14.46 9.09 12.63
C GLU A 40 15.52 8.58 11.64
N SER A 41 16.80 8.58 12.01
CA SER A 41 17.86 8.07 11.15
C SER A 41 17.73 6.55 10.92
N GLN A 42 17.30 5.79 11.92
CA GLN A 42 17.06 4.35 11.81
C GLN A 42 15.87 4.07 10.87
N GLN A 43 14.76 4.82 11.01
CA GLN A 43 13.59 4.67 10.15
C GLN A 43 13.94 4.95 8.69
N SER A 44 14.67 6.01 8.41
CA SER A 44 15.09 6.36 7.05
C SER A 44 16.03 5.30 6.44
N THR A 45 16.89 4.70 7.26
CA THR A 45 17.78 3.64 6.82
C THR A 45 17.01 2.39 6.45
N ASP A 46 15.96 2.06 7.17
CA ASP A 46 15.19 0.84 6.97
C ASP A 46 14.40 0.86 5.64
N ILE A 47 13.73 1.96 5.27
CA ILE A 47 13.03 2.03 3.97
C ILE A 47 13.98 1.95 2.78
N ARG A 48 15.16 2.55 2.83
CA ARG A 48 16.17 2.42 1.77
C ARG A 48 16.70 0.99 1.68
N ARG A 49 16.93 0.34 2.82
CA ARG A 49 17.34 -1.08 2.87
C ARG A 49 16.24 -1.99 2.30
N VAL A 50 14.97 -1.68 2.57
CA VAL A 50 13.83 -2.36 1.95
C VAL A 50 13.90 -2.24 0.43
N LEU A 51 13.98 -1.03 -0.11
CA LEU A 51 14.03 -0.80 -1.56
C LEU A 51 15.27 -1.41 -2.22
N ASP A 52 16.41 -1.43 -1.55
CA ASP A 52 17.65 -2.10 -2.01
C ASP A 52 17.56 -3.64 -1.94
N GLY A 53 16.52 -4.18 -1.28
CA GLY A 53 16.44 -5.62 -0.99
C GLY A 53 17.62 -6.11 -0.16
N ARG A 54 18.04 -5.34 0.86
CA ARG A 54 19.20 -5.62 1.71
C ARG A 54 18.82 -5.96 3.15
N MET A 55 17.67 -6.60 3.32
CA MET A 55 17.23 -7.06 4.64
C MET A 55 17.51 -8.56 4.80
N LEU A 56 17.90 -8.96 6.01
CA LEU A 56 17.98 -10.37 6.36
C LEU A 56 16.54 -10.93 6.51
N PRO A 57 16.34 -12.25 6.31
CA PRO A 57 15.01 -12.84 6.29
C PRO A 57 14.11 -12.51 7.49
N GLY A 58 14.64 -12.60 8.71
CA GLY A 58 13.86 -12.29 9.91
C GLY A 58 13.57 -10.79 10.09
N GLU A 59 14.50 -9.93 9.69
CA GLU A 59 14.36 -8.49 9.71
C GLU A 59 13.29 -8.03 8.69
N GLU A 60 13.29 -8.63 7.50
CA GLU A 60 12.33 -8.35 6.45
C GLU A 60 10.90 -8.69 6.87
N VAL A 61 10.68 -9.90 7.44
CA VAL A 61 9.39 -10.32 7.98
C VAL A 61 8.93 -9.35 9.07
N ALA A 62 9.77 -9.07 10.06
CA ALA A 62 9.43 -8.16 11.17
C ALA A 62 9.12 -6.73 10.69
N THR A 63 9.77 -6.28 9.59
CA THR A 63 9.50 -4.97 8.98
C THR A 63 8.14 -4.96 8.26
N PHE A 64 7.82 -6.03 7.53
CA PHE A 64 6.55 -6.09 6.79
C PHE A 64 5.34 -6.26 7.71
N GLU A 65 5.50 -6.96 8.85
CA GLU A 65 4.48 -7.07 9.91
C GLU A 65 4.21 -5.75 10.64
N ARG A 66 5.20 -4.86 10.70
CA ARG A 66 5.13 -3.55 11.37
C ARG A 66 5.42 -2.41 10.43
N SER A 67 4.87 -2.49 9.22
CA SER A 67 5.16 -1.53 8.17
C SER A 67 4.82 -0.08 8.53
N GLU A 68 3.92 0.14 9.49
CA GLU A 68 3.63 1.46 10.06
C GLU A 68 4.81 2.11 10.80
N THR A 69 5.91 1.36 11.01
CA THR A 69 7.15 1.93 11.56
C THR A 69 8.05 2.56 10.50
N LEU A 70 7.80 2.29 9.21
CA LEU A 70 8.60 2.82 8.10
C LEU A 70 8.28 4.28 7.78
N TYR A 71 7.01 4.67 7.98
CA TYR A 71 6.52 6.02 7.74
C TYR A 71 5.44 6.39 8.77
N PRO A 72 5.22 7.70 9.02
CA PRO A 72 4.00 8.14 9.70
C PRO A 72 2.79 7.48 9.05
N SER A 73 1.78 7.15 9.84
CA SER A 73 0.64 6.39 9.34
C SER A 73 -0.65 6.82 10.01
N ASP A 74 -1.70 6.94 9.21
CA ASP A 74 -3.06 7.09 9.69
C ASP A 74 -3.72 5.73 9.89
N VAL A 75 -4.68 5.69 10.83
CA VAL A 75 -5.46 4.48 11.11
C VAL A 75 -6.72 4.46 10.27
N VAL A 76 -6.87 3.39 9.48
CA VAL A 76 -8.12 3.07 8.79
C VAL A 76 -9.02 2.32 9.75
N ARG A 77 -10.04 2.97 10.28
CA ARG A 77 -10.92 2.40 11.30
C ARG A 77 -11.87 1.37 10.70
N ARG A 78 -11.97 0.21 11.32
CA ARG A 78 -13.03 -0.76 11.04
C ARG A 78 -14.37 -0.32 11.66
N GLY A 79 -15.46 -0.87 11.19
CA GLY A 79 -16.77 -0.71 11.82
C GLY A 79 -16.94 -1.56 13.10
N SER A 80 -18.09 -1.45 13.74
CA SER A 80 -18.47 -2.28 14.88
C SER A 80 -18.89 -3.70 14.48
N VAL A 81 -19.38 -3.88 13.24
CA VAL A 81 -19.81 -5.16 12.70
C VAL A 81 -18.67 -5.82 11.96
N ILE A 82 -18.43 -7.10 12.22
CA ILE A 82 -17.46 -7.92 11.50
C ILE A 82 -18.23 -8.87 10.59
N ARG A 83 -17.92 -8.84 9.29
CA ARG A 83 -18.46 -9.81 8.33
C ARG A 83 -17.65 -11.10 8.42
N ALA A 84 -18.29 -12.18 8.85
CA ALA A 84 -17.65 -13.49 8.91
C ALA A 84 -17.23 -13.95 7.50
N LEU A 85 -16.09 -14.64 7.43
CA LEU A 85 -15.69 -15.42 6.27
C LEU A 85 -16.00 -16.89 6.58
N PRO A 86 -17.11 -17.45 6.05
CA PRO A 86 -17.46 -18.83 6.32
C PRO A 86 -16.45 -19.78 5.67
N VAL A 87 -16.27 -20.96 6.25
CA VAL A 87 -15.43 -22.01 5.68
C VAL A 87 -16.18 -22.71 4.55
N ALA A 88 -15.48 -23.02 3.46
CA ALA A 88 -16.04 -23.77 2.34
C ALA A 88 -16.29 -25.24 2.72
N ASP A 89 -17.34 -25.84 2.15
CA ASP A 89 -17.66 -27.26 2.35
C ASP A 89 -16.56 -28.15 1.74
N LYS A 90 -16.02 -27.75 0.58
CA LYS A 90 -14.86 -28.36 -0.05
C LYS A 90 -13.63 -27.46 0.20
N ARG A 91 -12.69 -27.96 0.98
CA ARG A 91 -11.40 -27.30 1.23
C ARG A 91 -10.34 -27.84 0.27
N ILE A 92 -9.33 -27.03 0.01
CA ILE A 92 -8.13 -27.46 -0.69
C ILE A 92 -7.23 -28.18 0.33
N GLU A 93 -6.95 -29.45 0.12
CA GLU A 93 -6.00 -30.22 0.91
C GLU A 93 -4.62 -30.27 0.26
N SER A 94 -4.57 -30.16 -1.07
CA SER A 94 -3.33 -30.15 -1.84
C SER A 94 -3.51 -29.38 -3.14
N VAL A 95 -2.43 -28.73 -3.58
CA VAL A 95 -2.34 -28.11 -4.90
C VAL A 95 -1.11 -28.70 -5.58
N LEU A 96 -1.29 -29.30 -6.73
CA LEU A 96 -0.19 -29.82 -7.55
C LEU A 96 -0.12 -29.01 -8.84
N PHE A 97 1.05 -28.58 -9.23
CA PHE A 97 1.26 -27.83 -10.46
C PHE A 97 2.61 -28.14 -11.09
N GLN A 98 2.79 -27.74 -12.35
CA GLN A 98 3.98 -28.03 -13.12
C GLN A 98 4.55 -26.73 -13.70
N ILE A 99 5.87 -26.58 -13.60
CA ILE A 99 6.63 -25.50 -14.25
C ILE A 99 7.76 -26.18 -15.06
N GLY A 100 7.71 -26.08 -16.38
CA GLY A 100 8.56 -26.88 -17.25
C GLY A 100 8.35 -28.38 -17.01
N ASP A 101 9.41 -29.14 -16.78
CA ASP A 101 9.37 -30.58 -16.52
C ASP A 101 9.27 -30.94 -15.03
N LYS A 102 9.22 -29.95 -14.13
CA LYS A 102 9.20 -30.15 -12.68
C LYS A 102 7.81 -30.02 -12.12
N ARG A 103 7.48 -30.91 -11.17
CA ARG A 103 6.24 -30.86 -10.38
C ARG A 103 6.52 -30.24 -9.04
N TYR A 104 5.57 -29.47 -8.57
CA TYR A 104 5.59 -28.78 -7.29
C TYR A 104 4.24 -28.92 -6.61
N ASP A 105 4.25 -28.77 -5.29
CA ASP A 105 3.03 -28.78 -4.48
C ASP A 105 2.84 -27.45 -3.72
N LEU A 106 1.82 -27.43 -2.86
CA LEU A 106 1.52 -26.26 -2.03
C LEU A 106 2.69 -25.92 -1.10
N PHE A 107 3.34 -26.94 -0.49
CA PHE A 107 4.47 -26.72 0.41
C PHE A 107 5.65 -26.06 -0.33
N ASP A 108 5.97 -26.55 -1.53
CA ASP A 108 7.01 -25.95 -2.37
C ASP A 108 6.72 -24.46 -2.65
N TYR A 109 5.44 -24.14 -2.98
CA TYR A 109 5.06 -22.74 -3.24
C TYR A 109 5.23 -21.85 -2.01
N LEU A 110 4.73 -22.30 -0.85
CA LEU A 110 4.85 -21.56 0.40
C LEU A 110 6.33 -21.34 0.78
N ALA A 111 7.12 -22.41 0.74
CA ALA A 111 8.52 -22.39 1.15
C ALA A 111 9.42 -21.55 0.21
N LEU A 112 9.38 -21.84 -1.11
CA LEU A 112 10.29 -21.25 -2.08
C LEU A 112 9.96 -19.79 -2.40
N ASN A 113 8.68 -19.42 -2.38
CA ASN A 113 8.25 -18.04 -2.55
C ASN A 113 8.16 -17.25 -1.23
N ARG A 114 8.58 -17.86 -0.11
CA ARG A 114 8.61 -17.24 1.23
C ARG A 114 7.27 -16.59 1.59
N VAL A 115 6.20 -17.35 1.44
CA VAL A 115 4.84 -16.92 1.73
C VAL A 115 4.65 -16.82 3.25
N ALA A 116 4.14 -15.70 3.73
CA ALA A 116 3.76 -15.46 5.12
C ALA A 116 2.27 -15.67 5.37
N GLY A 117 1.47 -15.50 4.33
CA GLY A 117 0.02 -15.74 4.39
C GLY A 117 -0.55 -16.07 3.02
N LEU A 118 -1.37 -17.09 2.97
CA LEU A 118 -2.12 -17.51 1.79
C LEU A 118 -3.60 -17.67 2.15
N LEU A 119 -4.47 -16.95 1.43
CA LEU A 119 -5.92 -17.09 1.58
C LEU A 119 -6.54 -17.33 0.21
N VAL A 120 -7.36 -18.37 0.13
CA VAL A 120 -8.16 -18.71 -1.05
C VAL A 120 -9.64 -18.65 -0.69
N LEU A 121 -10.38 -17.76 -1.34
CA LEU A 121 -11.82 -17.62 -1.19
C LEU A 121 -12.51 -18.09 -2.47
N LYS A 122 -13.36 -19.11 -2.35
CA LYS A 122 -14.17 -19.64 -3.43
C LYS A 122 -15.65 -19.44 -3.12
N ASP A 123 -16.38 -18.81 -4.03
CA ASP A 123 -17.81 -18.47 -3.82
C ASP A 123 -18.06 -17.74 -2.49
N GLY A 124 -17.13 -16.86 -2.08
CA GLY A 124 -17.19 -16.10 -0.83
C GLY A 124 -16.83 -16.87 0.44
N LYS A 125 -16.40 -18.13 0.34
CA LYS A 125 -16.04 -19.00 1.46
C LYS A 125 -14.56 -19.34 1.46
N VAL A 126 -13.97 -19.53 2.65
CA VAL A 126 -12.55 -19.90 2.84
C VAL A 126 -12.33 -21.35 2.40
N ALA A 127 -11.66 -21.54 1.26
CA ALA A 127 -11.25 -22.85 0.75
C ALA A 127 -9.85 -23.26 1.21
N LEU A 128 -8.96 -22.28 1.45
CA LEU A 128 -7.63 -22.46 2.03
C LEU A 128 -7.25 -21.21 2.81
N GLU A 129 -6.65 -21.39 3.96
CA GLU A 129 -6.05 -20.32 4.75
C GLU A 129 -4.83 -20.87 5.47
N ASP A 130 -3.67 -20.24 5.24
CA ASP A 130 -2.40 -20.68 5.77
C ASP A 130 -1.56 -19.49 6.21
N TYR A 131 -0.76 -19.67 7.28
CA TYR A 131 0.09 -18.65 7.87
C TYR A 131 1.46 -19.23 8.18
N GLU A 132 2.50 -18.60 7.64
CA GLU A 132 3.89 -19.01 7.78
C GLU A 132 4.77 -17.86 8.26
N LEU A 133 6.05 -18.10 8.43
CA LEU A 133 7.06 -17.12 8.83
C LEU A 133 6.74 -16.37 10.15
N GLY A 134 5.93 -16.98 11.04
CA GLY A 134 5.51 -16.36 12.29
C GLY A 134 4.26 -15.48 12.20
N ALA A 135 3.72 -15.27 11.00
CA ALA A 135 2.46 -14.55 10.82
C ALA A 135 1.25 -15.32 11.38
N GLY A 136 0.16 -14.63 11.61
CA GLY A 136 -1.10 -15.22 12.10
C GLY A 136 -2.31 -14.36 11.77
N PRO A 137 -3.52 -14.80 12.16
CA PRO A 137 -4.78 -14.13 11.76
C PRO A 137 -4.88 -12.65 12.18
N ARG A 138 -4.05 -12.21 13.13
CA ARG A 138 -4.04 -10.82 13.62
C ARG A 138 -2.87 -10.00 13.09
N THR A 139 -1.94 -10.61 12.37
CA THR A 139 -0.78 -9.94 11.78
C THR A 139 -1.23 -9.03 10.67
N ARG A 140 -0.91 -7.73 10.78
CA ARG A 140 -0.97 -6.82 9.63
C ARG A 140 0.28 -7.04 8.79
N TRP A 141 0.14 -6.91 7.48
CA TRP A 141 1.23 -7.07 6.53
C TRP A 141 1.23 -5.94 5.51
N ALA A 142 2.40 -5.51 5.11
CA ALA A 142 2.59 -4.43 4.14
C ALA A 142 2.01 -4.80 2.77
N SER A 143 1.14 -3.96 2.22
CA SER A 143 0.60 -4.12 0.86
C SER A 143 1.61 -3.82 -0.22
N PHE A 144 2.57 -2.94 0.07
CA PHE A 144 3.32 -2.24 -0.95
C PHE A 144 2.39 -1.74 -2.07
N SER A 145 2.74 -1.97 -3.33
CA SER A 145 1.97 -1.44 -4.47
C SER A 145 0.55 -2.01 -4.66
N MET A 146 0.11 -3.03 -3.88
CA MET A 146 -1.32 -3.37 -3.88
C MET A 146 -2.21 -2.19 -3.43
N ALA A 147 -1.65 -1.26 -2.65
CA ALA A 147 -2.33 -0.02 -2.27
C ALA A 147 -2.78 0.83 -3.47
N LYS A 148 -2.08 0.75 -4.61
CA LYS A 148 -2.46 1.47 -5.84
C LYS A 148 -3.87 1.10 -6.29
N SER A 149 -4.20 -0.19 -6.23
CA SER A 149 -5.53 -0.69 -6.59
C SER A 149 -6.61 -0.27 -5.57
N VAL A 150 -6.23 -0.09 -4.30
CA VAL A 150 -7.12 0.53 -3.29
C VAL A 150 -7.35 1.99 -3.63
N THR A 151 -6.31 2.75 -3.98
CA THR A 151 -6.42 4.16 -4.42
C THR A 151 -7.30 4.31 -5.66
N SER A 152 -7.14 3.43 -6.66
CA SER A 152 -8.03 3.36 -7.82
C SER A 152 -9.50 3.17 -7.41
N THR A 153 -9.73 2.25 -6.47
CA THR A 153 -11.07 1.99 -5.94
C THR A 153 -11.67 3.22 -5.27
N LEU A 154 -10.86 4.01 -4.53
CA LEU A 154 -11.31 5.25 -3.91
C LEU A 154 -11.62 6.35 -4.95
N ILE A 155 -10.88 6.42 -6.06
CA ILE A 155 -11.25 7.29 -7.20
C ILE A 155 -12.63 6.87 -7.75
N GLY A 156 -12.85 5.55 -7.96
CA GLY A 156 -14.16 5.03 -8.38
C GLY A 156 -15.27 5.37 -7.40
N ALA A 157 -15.02 5.29 -6.10
CA ALA A 157 -15.99 5.64 -5.07
C ALA A 157 -16.31 7.15 -5.07
N ALA A 158 -15.29 8.01 -5.18
CA ALA A 158 -15.49 9.44 -5.26
C ALA A 158 -16.24 9.86 -6.55
N LEU A 159 -16.03 9.14 -7.66
CA LEU A 159 -16.80 9.33 -8.91
C LEU A 159 -18.25 8.88 -8.72
N GLN A 160 -18.52 7.75 -8.07
CA GLN A 160 -19.87 7.25 -7.77
C GLN A 160 -20.65 8.20 -6.89
N ASP A 161 -19.99 8.82 -5.91
CA ASP A 161 -20.59 9.80 -5.00
C ASP A 161 -20.74 11.21 -5.61
N GLY A 162 -20.29 11.42 -6.86
CA GLY A 162 -20.33 12.72 -7.55
C GLY A 162 -19.37 13.76 -6.99
N LEU A 163 -18.35 13.34 -6.22
CA LEU A 163 -17.27 14.19 -5.69
C LEU A 163 -16.17 14.42 -6.74
N ILE A 164 -16.06 13.50 -7.70
CA ILE A 164 -15.33 13.66 -8.96
C ILE A 164 -16.38 13.64 -10.07
N ASP A 165 -16.35 14.64 -10.98
CA ASP A 165 -17.35 14.73 -12.04
C ASP A 165 -17.02 13.78 -13.21
N SER A 166 -15.74 13.65 -13.57
CA SER A 166 -15.27 12.83 -14.68
C SER A 166 -13.83 12.37 -14.51
N LEU A 167 -13.52 11.18 -15.03
CA LEU A 167 -12.12 10.74 -15.15
C LEU A 167 -11.31 11.58 -16.16
N ASP A 168 -11.98 12.31 -17.03
CA ASP A 168 -11.34 13.20 -18.02
C ASP A 168 -11.06 14.60 -17.45
N ASP A 169 -11.47 14.87 -16.20
CA ASP A 169 -11.09 16.10 -15.50
C ASP A 169 -9.57 16.18 -15.30
N PRO A 170 -8.98 17.38 -15.44
CA PRO A 170 -7.58 17.58 -15.13
C PRO A 170 -7.34 17.39 -13.63
N VAL A 171 -6.28 16.69 -13.26
CA VAL A 171 -5.94 16.44 -11.84
C VAL A 171 -5.76 17.74 -11.06
N THR A 172 -5.33 18.83 -11.72
CA THR A 172 -5.16 20.15 -11.11
C THR A 172 -6.46 20.84 -10.68
N ARG A 173 -7.62 20.31 -11.10
CA ARG A 173 -8.92 20.74 -10.58
C ARG A 173 -9.06 20.39 -9.10
N TYR A 174 -8.64 19.20 -8.71
CA TYR A 174 -8.73 18.66 -7.35
C TYR A 174 -7.44 18.86 -6.55
N VAL A 175 -6.31 19.05 -7.24
CA VAL A 175 -4.98 19.25 -6.62
C VAL A 175 -4.35 20.56 -7.11
N PRO A 176 -4.81 21.73 -6.57
CA PRO A 176 -4.30 23.04 -7.00
C PRO A 176 -2.79 23.21 -6.84
N ALA A 177 -2.15 22.48 -5.93
CA ALA A 177 -0.70 22.50 -5.73
C ALA A 177 0.10 22.09 -6.99
N LEU A 178 -0.50 21.30 -7.90
CA LEU A 178 0.14 20.88 -9.15
C LEU A 178 0.00 21.90 -10.30
N ARG A 179 -0.77 22.98 -10.13
CA ARG A 179 -0.95 24.02 -11.17
C ARG A 179 0.36 24.67 -11.54
N GLY A 180 0.51 25.00 -12.82
CA GLY A 180 1.75 25.56 -13.38
C GLY A 180 2.87 24.54 -13.54
N GLY A 181 2.58 23.25 -13.43
CA GLY A 181 3.52 22.14 -13.57
C GLY A 181 3.19 21.20 -14.72
N VAL A 182 3.90 20.09 -14.74
CA VAL A 182 3.75 19.05 -15.79
C VAL A 182 2.35 18.43 -15.83
N TYR A 183 1.58 18.57 -14.74
CA TYR A 183 0.25 17.94 -14.58
C TYR A 183 -0.92 18.80 -15.09
N ASP A 184 -0.70 20.03 -15.57
CA ASP A 184 -1.81 20.92 -16.02
C ASP A 184 -2.69 20.32 -17.12
N SER A 185 -2.12 19.47 -17.97
CA SER A 185 -2.84 18.81 -19.08
C SER A 185 -3.09 17.31 -18.85
N VAL A 186 -2.91 16.83 -17.62
CA VAL A 186 -3.05 15.41 -17.26
C VAL A 186 -4.41 15.17 -16.63
N SER A 187 -5.20 14.26 -17.19
CA SER A 187 -6.47 13.83 -16.63
C SER A 187 -6.29 12.77 -15.52
N ILE A 188 -7.34 12.60 -14.70
CA ILE A 188 -7.41 11.51 -13.73
C ILE A 188 -7.24 10.15 -14.43
N ARG A 189 -7.88 9.97 -15.59
CA ARG A 189 -7.73 8.76 -16.43
C ARG A 189 -6.27 8.49 -16.78
N ASN A 190 -5.53 9.50 -17.24
CA ASN A 190 -4.12 9.32 -17.59
C ASN A 190 -3.26 8.85 -16.40
N VAL A 191 -3.57 9.34 -15.20
CA VAL A 191 -2.89 8.91 -13.97
C VAL A 191 -3.26 7.47 -13.60
N LEU A 192 -4.55 7.10 -13.67
CA LEU A 192 -5.00 5.73 -13.41
C LEU A 192 -4.40 4.72 -14.40
N GLU A 193 -4.18 5.14 -15.63
CA GLU A 193 -3.61 4.32 -16.70
C GLU A 193 -2.06 4.34 -16.72
N MET A 194 -1.39 5.05 -15.79
CA MET A 194 0.06 5.25 -15.83
C MET A 194 0.54 5.82 -17.17
N ALA A 195 -0.19 6.79 -17.70
CA ALA A 195 0.00 7.37 -19.03
C ALA A 195 0.03 8.90 -19.03
N SER A 196 0.47 9.53 -17.95
CA SER A 196 0.57 10.99 -17.85
C SER A 196 1.55 11.61 -18.85
N GLY A 197 2.52 10.82 -19.33
CA GLY A 197 3.63 11.31 -20.15
C GLY A 197 4.69 12.08 -19.37
N VAL A 198 4.66 12.05 -18.04
CA VAL A 198 5.72 12.56 -17.17
C VAL A 198 6.93 11.62 -17.23
N ARG A 199 8.16 12.18 -17.30
CA ARG A 199 9.37 11.37 -17.23
C ARG A 199 9.46 10.71 -15.85
N TRP A 200 9.74 9.41 -15.84
CA TRP A 200 9.85 8.65 -14.60
C TRP A 200 10.75 7.43 -14.73
N ASP A 201 11.59 7.23 -13.73
CA ASP A 201 12.40 6.03 -13.53
C ASP A 201 11.96 5.34 -12.22
N GLU A 202 11.37 4.14 -12.37
CA GLU A 202 10.87 3.33 -11.25
C GLU A 202 11.95 2.42 -10.64
N THR A 203 13.21 2.50 -11.02
CA THR A 203 14.26 1.59 -10.54
C THR A 203 14.47 1.72 -9.03
N TYR A 204 13.98 0.74 -8.27
CA TYR A 204 14.01 0.76 -6.80
C TYR A 204 15.42 0.80 -6.22
N THR A 205 16.36 0.11 -6.85
CA THR A 205 17.72 -0.10 -6.35
C THR A 205 18.72 0.96 -6.83
N ASP A 206 18.31 1.87 -7.74
CA ASP A 206 19.15 3.00 -8.18
C ASP A 206 18.87 4.23 -7.32
N PRO A 207 19.81 4.71 -6.51
CA PRO A 207 19.63 5.91 -5.68
C PRO A 207 19.36 7.19 -6.49
N ASN A 208 19.66 7.20 -7.80
CA ASN A 208 19.41 8.33 -8.68
C ASN A 208 18.07 8.27 -9.43
N SER A 209 17.32 7.18 -9.29
CA SER A 209 16.00 7.04 -9.92
C SER A 209 14.99 8.05 -9.36
N ASP A 210 13.93 8.32 -10.12
CA ASP A 210 12.86 9.21 -9.67
C ASP A 210 12.08 8.59 -8.48
N CYS A 211 11.93 7.27 -8.48
CA CYS A 211 11.33 6.53 -7.36
C CYS A 211 12.10 6.76 -6.05
N ARG A 212 13.46 6.71 -6.07
CA ARG A 212 14.30 6.93 -4.88
C ARG A 212 14.30 8.40 -4.45
N LYS A 213 14.32 9.34 -5.38
CA LYS A 213 14.22 10.78 -5.08
C LYS A 213 12.87 11.14 -4.47
N LEU A 214 11.78 10.55 -4.98
CA LEU A 214 10.47 10.70 -4.33
C LEU A 214 10.47 10.12 -2.91
N THR A 215 11.09 8.93 -2.72
CA THR A 215 11.27 8.35 -1.39
C THR A 215 12.03 9.30 -0.46
N ASP A 216 13.11 9.94 -0.93
CA ASP A 216 13.86 10.93 -0.14
C ASP A 216 13.01 12.17 0.21
N ALA A 217 12.17 12.63 -0.73
CA ALA A 217 11.22 13.71 -0.46
C ALA A 217 10.20 13.32 0.63
N GLN A 218 9.64 12.11 0.57
CA GLN A 218 8.71 11.57 1.57
C GLN A 218 9.37 11.40 2.95
N MET A 219 10.63 10.99 2.97
CA MET A 219 11.40 10.84 4.20
C MET A 219 11.81 12.17 4.85
N SER A 220 11.67 13.27 4.15
CA SER A 220 11.84 14.60 4.75
C SER A 220 10.73 14.93 5.76
N HIS A 221 9.63 14.18 5.74
CA HIS A 221 8.41 14.39 6.53
C HIS A 221 7.84 15.82 6.42
N GLN A 222 8.13 16.49 5.31
CA GLN A 222 7.58 17.82 5.01
C GLN A 222 6.28 17.65 4.22
N GLY A 223 5.20 18.24 4.72
CA GLY A 223 3.91 18.20 4.01
C GLY A 223 4.00 18.84 2.62
N GLY A 224 3.50 18.13 1.61
CA GLY A 224 3.50 18.54 0.21
C GLY A 224 4.79 18.24 -0.55
N ALA A 225 5.81 17.63 0.08
CA ALA A 225 7.08 17.31 -0.58
C ALA A 225 6.92 16.37 -1.77
N SER A 226 6.03 15.38 -1.65
CA SER A 226 5.71 14.45 -2.75
C SER A 226 5.16 15.18 -3.97
N LEU A 227 4.16 16.05 -3.77
CA LEU A 227 3.52 16.78 -4.86
C LEU A 227 4.47 17.83 -5.47
N ALA A 228 5.30 18.50 -4.66
CA ALA A 228 6.32 19.41 -5.14
C ALA A 228 7.32 18.70 -6.05
N TYR A 229 7.82 17.53 -5.64
CA TYR A 229 8.70 16.72 -6.47
C TYR A 229 8.03 16.31 -7.80
N MET A 230 6.79 15.82 -7.75
CA MET A 230 6.08 15.38 -8.95
C MET A 230 5.78 16.53 -9.92
N LYS A 231 5.43 17.71 -9.39
CA LYS A 231 5.14 18.91 -10.19
C LYS A 231 6.31 19.34 -11.09
N ASP A 232 7.53 19.23 -10.55
CA ASP A 232 8.77 19.75 -11.17
C ASP A 232 9.41 18.75 -12.15
N LEU A 233 8.85 17.54 -12.28
CA LEU A 233 9.35 16.55 -13.24
C LEU A 233 9.13 17.02 -14.69
N PRO A 234 10.06 16.71 -15.62
CA PRO A 234 9.89 17.07 -17.02
C PRO A 234 8.87 16.17 -17.72
N ARG A 235 8.25 16.70 -18.75
CA ARG A 235 7.40 15.92 -19.68
C ARG A 235 8.29 15.13 -20.64
N ALA A 236 7.99 13.82 -20.78
CA ALA A 236 8.66 12.93 -21.75
C ALA A 236 7.80 12.65 -22.98
N ALA A 237 6.46 12.67 -22.83
CA ALA A 237 5.51 12.36 -23.92
C ALA A 237 4.18 13.09 -23.68
N PRO A 238 3.33 13.25 -24.72
CA PRO A 238 1.97 13.72 -24.52
C PRO A 238 1.17 12.80 -23.57
N PRO A 239 0.26 13.33 -22.73
CA PRO A 239 -0.62 12.51 -21.90
C PRO A 239 -1.43 11.52 -22.76
N GLY A 240 -1.61 10.29 -22.26
CA GLY A 240 -2.34 9.22 -22.96
C GLY A 240 -1.57 8.54 -24.11
N SER A 241 -0.31 8.93 -24.38
CA SER A 241 0.44 8.43 -25.55
C SER A 241 1.41 7.30 -25.24
N VAL A 242 1.93 7.21 -24.02
CA VAL A 242 2.93 6.22 -23.61
C VAL A 242 2.60 5.72 -22.20
N TRP A 243 2.57 4.42 -22.02
CA TRP A 243 2.50 3.78 -20.71
C TRP A 243 3.89 3.75 -20.06
N ASN A 244 3.94 4.17 -18.81
CA ASN A 244 5.15 4.07 -17.99
C ASN A 244 4.77 3.91 -16.53
N TYR A 245 5.04 2.74 -15.93
CA TYR A 245 4.73 2.49 -14.53
C TYR A 245 5.40 3.54 -13.64
N ASN A 246 4.61 4.26 -12.84
CA ASN A 246 5.03 5.42 -12.08
C ASN A 246 4.36 5.45 -10.70
N SER A 247 5.11 5.08 -9.66
CA SER A 247 4.60 5.11 -8.28
C SER A 247 4.25 6.52 -7.79
N GLY A 248 4.90 7.56 -8.34
CA GLY A 248 4.59 8.96 -8.02
C GLY A 248 3.18 9.37 -8.48
N GLU A 249 2.72 8.86 -9.63
CA GLU A 249 1.38 9.16 -10.13
C GLU A 249 0.27 8.65 -9.20
N THR A 250 0.52 7.57 -8.47
CA THR A 250 -0.46 7.11 -7.50
C THR A 250 -0.54 7.99 -6.25
N ASN A 251 0.53 8.71 -5.92
CA ASN A 251 0.43 9.77 -4.91
C ASN A 251 -0.39 10.96 -5.43
N VAL A 252 -0.27 11.29 -6.73
CA VAL A 252 -1.16 12.27 -7.38
C VAL A 252 -2.62 11.80 -7.36
N ALA A 253 -2.89 10.51 -7.67
CA ALA A 253 -4.23 9.93 -7.57
C ALA A 253 -4.78 9.99 -6.14
N GLY A 254 -3.94 9.70 -5.13
CA GLY A 254 -4.30 9.85 -3.73
C GLY A 254 -4.66 11.29 -3.37
N ALA A 255 -3.86 12.25 -3.83
CA ALA A 255 -4.13 13.68 -3.64
C ALA A 255 -5.44 14.13 -4.33
N VAL A 256 -5.79 13.54 -5.48
CA VAL A 256 -7.10 13.79 -6.13
C VAL A 256 -8.24 13.32 -5.24
N VAL A 257 -8.14 12.13 -4.62
CA VAL A 257 -9.15 11.65 -3.67
C VAL A 257 -9.27 12.61 -2.49
N GLU A 258 -8.15 12.99 -1.85
CA GLU A 258 -8.18 13.89 -0.70
C GLU A 258 -8.72 15.29 -1.08
N GLY A 259 -8.34 15.82 -2.24
CA GLY A 259 -8.82 17.10 -2.74
C GLY A 259 -10.30 17.12 -3.11
N ALA A 260 -10.83 16.01 -3.65
CA ALA A 260 -12.23 15.86 -3.99
C ALA A 260 -13.13 15.62 -2.77
N THR A 261 -12.65 14.83 -1.80
CA THR A 261 -13.44 14.40 -0.65
C THR A 261 -13.24 15.28 0.59
N HIS A 262 -12.16 16.05 0.66
CA HIS A 262 -11.70 16.79 1.85
C HIS A 262 -11.44 15.88 3.07
N LEU A 263 -11.16 14.59 2.83
CA LEU A 263 -10.81 13.59 3.82
C LEU A 263 -9.44 13.01 3.51
N SER A 264 -8.71 12.55 4.53
CA SER A 264 -7.51 11.75 4.27
C SER A 264 -7.87 10.42 3.60
N LEU A 265 -6.94 9.81 2.84
CA LEU A 265 -7.15 8.50 2.22
C LEU A 265 -7.63 7.46 3.24
N ALA A 266 -7.03 7.46 4.44
CA ALA A 266 -7.42 6.54 5.52
C ALA A 266 -8.84 6.79 6.02
N ALA A 267 -9.25 8.05 6.19
CA ALA A 267 -10.59 8.41 6.63
C ALA A 267 -11.63 8.05 5.55
N PHE A 268 -11.38 8.37 4.28
CA PHE A 268 -12.28 8.04 3.19
C PHE A 268 -12.39 6.53 2.99
N LEU A 269 -11.28 5.78 3.00
CA LEU A 269 -11.29 4.31 2.97
C LEU A 269 -12.10 3.73 4.13
N SER A 270 -11.90 4.27 5.35
CA SER A 270 -12.62 3.83 6.55
C SER A 270 -14.13 3.95 6.38
N GLN A 271 -14.61 5.12 5.95
CA GLN A 271 -16.04 5.43 5.85
C GLN A 271 -16.71 4.70 4.69
N THR A 272 -16.04 4.64 3.55
CA THR A 272 -16.63 4.16 2.29
C THR A 272 -16.56 2.64 2.13
N LEU A 273 -15.48 2.03 2.61
CA LEU A 273 -15.22 0.59 2.37
C LEU A 273 -14.93 -0.18 3.66
N TRP A 274 -13.95 0.26 4.48
CA TRP A 274 -13.40 -0.58 5.55
C TRP A 274 -14.44 -0.92 6.62
N SER A 275 -15.18 0.08 7.06
CA SER A 275 -16.28 -0.08 8.03
C SER A 275 -17.50 -0.80 7.41
N PRO A 276 -18.03 -0.41 6.24
CA PRO A 276 -19.19 -1.08 5.64
C PRO A 276 -18.94 -2.53 5.21
N LEU A 277 -17.71 -2.88 4.82
CA LEU A 277 -17.35 -4.25 4.47
C LEU A 277 -17.21 -5.19 5.67
N GLY A 278 -17.25 -4.66 6.89
CA GLY A 278 -17.13 -5.45 8.11
C GLY A 278 -15.75 -6.08 8.28
N MET A 279 -14.72 -5.27 8.13
CA MET A 279 -13.33 -5.69 8.35
C MET A 279 -13.09 -6.13 9.79
N GLU A 280 -12.20 -7.11 10.00
CA GLU A 280 -11.90 -7.63 11.34
C GLU A 280 -11.05 -6.69 12.17
N ARG A 281 -10.13 -5.98 11.51
CA ARG A 281 -9.11 -5.15 12.16
C ARG A 281 -9.05 -3.76 11.54
N ASP A 282 -8.59 -2.81 12.35
CA ASP A 282 -8.13 -1.54 11.83
C ASP A 282 -6.90 -1.81 10.94
N ALA A 283 -6.84 -1.13 9.80
CA ALA A 283 -5.65 -1.08 8.97
C ALA A 283 -4.85 0.20 9.24
N THR A 284 -3.67 0.30 8.65
CA THR A 284 -2.85 1.50 8.63
C THR A 284 -2.62 1.96 7.18
N TRP A 285 -2.41 3.25 6.97
CA TRP A 285 -1.99 3.79 5.69
C TRP A 285 -0.88 4.82 5.89
N TRP A 286 0.23 4.67 5.18
CA TRP A 286 1.35 5.60 5.25
C TRP A 286 0.97 7.00 4.82
N THR A 287 1.55 7.98 5.51
CA THR A 287 1.46 9.41 5.17
C THR A 287 2.86 9.97 4.98
N GLU A 288 3.00 11.01 4.15
CA GLU A 288 4.31 11.64 3.92
C GLU A 288 4.84 12.41 5.14
N SER A 289 3.94 12.80 6.06
CA SER A 289 4.25 13.46 7.33
C SER A 289 3.16 13.16 8.35
N PRO A 290 3.38 13.36 9.65
CA PRO A 290 2.33 13.20 10.65
C PRO A 290 1.11 14.10 10.34
N GLY A 291 -0.05 13.47 10.08
CA GLY A 291 -1.28 14.16 9.65
C GLY A 291 -1.20 14.77 8.25
N GLY A 292 -0.21 14.40 7.45
CA GLY A 292 -0.03 14.84 6.07
C GLY A 292 -0.77 13.96 5.07
N MET A 293 -0.51 14.20 3.79
CA MET A 293 -1.13 13.50 2.67
C MET A 293 -0.81 11.99 2.71
N GLY A 294 -1.82 11.16 2.44
CA GLY A 294 -1.69 9.73 2.32
C GLY A 294 -0.87 9.33 1.09
N MET A 295 -0.02 8.31 1.23
CA MET A 295 0.78 7.77 0.14
C MET A 295 -0.05 6.82 -0.73
N GLY A 296 -0.67 7.33 -1.80
CA GLY A 296 -1.55 6.54 -2.67
C GLY A 296 -0.88 5.34 -3.34
N GLY A 297 0.44 5.33 -3.44
CA GLY A 297 1.22 4.32 -4.15
C GLY A 297 1.62 3.10 -3.32
N ALA A 298 1.53 3.18 -1.98
CA ALA A 298 1.99 2.13 -1.08
C ALA A 298 1.42 2.32 0.34
N GLY A 299 1.73 1.40 1.25
CA GLY A 299 1.63 1.65 2.68
C GLY A 299 0.34 1.26 3.36
N VAL A 300 -0.55 0.55 2.71
CA VAL A 300 -1.67 -0.10 3.43
C VAL A 300 -1.10 -1.30 4.19
N GLY A 301 -1.32 -1.33 5.51
CA GLY A 301 -1.02 -2.47 6.37
C GLY A 301 -2.33 -3.11 6.86
N ALA A 302 -2.64 -4.32 6.40
CA ALA A 302 -3.89 -5.00 6.75
C ALA A 302 -3.69 -6.50 7.00
N THR A 303 -4.69 -7.15 7.62
CA THR A 303 -4.66 -8.59 7.82
C THR A 303 -4.95 -9.34 6.53
N LEU A 304 -4.46 -10.58 6.44
CA LEU A 304 -4.71 -11.48 5.30
C LEU A 304 -6.21 -11.58 4.99
N ARG A 305 -7.04 -11.76 6.03
CA ARG A 305 -8.50 -11.87 5.88
C ARG A 305 -9.15 -10.57 5.42
N ASP A 306 -8.62 -9.42 5.84
CA ASP A 306 -9.17 -8.13 5.43
C ASP A 306 -8.81 -7.77 3.99
N TYR A 307 -7.62 -8.16 3.51
CA TYR A 307 -7.33 -8.17 2.06
C TYR A 307 -8.29 -9.08 1.30
N GLY A 308 -8.62 -10.25 1.86
CA GLY A 308 -9.62 -11.17 1.28
C GLY A 308 -11.02 -10.53 1.18
N ARG A 309 -11.48 -9.82 2.22
CA ARG A 309 -12.77 -9.09 2.18
C ARG A 309 -12.78 -7.98 1.13
N PHE A 310 -11.68 -7.24 1.02
CA PHE A 310 -11.52 -6.27 -0.07
C PHE A 310 -11.57 -6.98 -1.43
N GLY A 311 -10.92 -8.14 -1.58
CA GLY A 311 -11.00 -8.96 -2.79
C GLY A 311 -12.43 -9.43 -3.11
N LEU A 312 -13.23 -9.80 -2.12
CA LEU A 312 -14.65 -10.15 -2.32
C LEU A 312 -15.50 -8.94 -2.75
N PHE A 313 -15.21 -7.77 -2.23
CA PHE A 313 -15.83 -6.52 -2.70
C PHE A 313 -15.53 -6.26 -4.17
N VAL A 314 -14.27 -6.41 -4.58
CA VAL A 314 -13.85 -6.29 -5.98
C VAL A 314 -14.55 -7.34 -6.85
N LEU A 315 -14.60 -8.59 -6.38
CA LEU A 315 -15.26 -9.71 -7.07
C LEU A 315 -16.77 -9.48 -7.27
N SER A 316 -17.42 -8.73 -6.36
CA SER A 316 -18.84 -8.35 -6.45
C SER A 316 -19.09 -7.06 -7.26
N ASP A 317 -18.11 -6.62 -8.04
CA ASP A 317 -18.15 -5.36 -8.80
C ASP A 317 -18.51 -4.14 -7.92
N GLY A 318 -17.94 -4.10 -6.70
CA GLY A 318 -18.07 -2.94 -5.83
C GLY A 318 -19.41 -2.80 -5.11
N VAL A 319 -20.17 -3.89 -4.97
CA VAL A 319 -21.47 -3.85 -4.29
C VAL A 319 -21.32 -4.05 -2.77
N ILE A 320 -21.93 -3.15 -2.01
CA ILE A 320 -22.09 -3.23 -0.55
C ILE A 320 -23.58 -3.04 -0.23
N ALA A 321 -24.19 -3.97 0.50
CA ALA A 321 -25.62 -3.91 0.89
C ALA A 321 -26.53 -3.53 -0.29
N ASP A 322 -26.39 -4.26 -1.39
CA ASP A 322 -27.15 -4.14 -2.64
C ASP A 322 -27.03 -2.77 -3.35
N ARG A 323 -25.97 -2.01 -3.07
CA ARG A 323 -25.66 -0.75 -3.75
C ARG A 323 -24.23 -0.72 -4.27
N HIS A 324 -24.06 -0.18 -5.46
CA HIS A 324 -22.74 0.10 -6.02
C HIS A 324 -22.05 1.23 -5.25
N THR A 325 -20.86 0.95 -4.72
CA THR A 325 -19.98 1.93 -4.07
C THR A 325 -19.01 2.56 -5.07
N VAL A 326 -18.79 1.89 -6.18
CA VAL A 326 -18.08 2.39 -7.37
C VAL A 326 -19.04 2.30 -8.56
N PRO A 327 -18.79 2.99 -9.69
CA PRO A 327 -19.62 2.84 -10.90
C PRO A 327 -19.77 1.37 -11.31
N GLU A 328 -20.97 0.98 -11.76
CA GLU A 328 -21.21 -0.37 -12.29
C GLU A 328 -20.23 -0.68 -13.43
N GLY A 329 -19.62 -1.87 -13.41
CA GLY A 329 -18.58 -2.28 -14.35
C GLY A 329 -17.20 -1.67 -14.07
N TRP A 330 -17.00 -0.94 -12.95
CA TRP A 330 -15.72 -0.32 -12.61
C TRP A 330 -14.57 -1.31 -12.64
N PHE A 331 -14.72 -2.45 -11.95
CA PHE A 331 -13.65 -3.42 -11.86
C PHE A 331 -13.45 -4.22 -13.15
N GLN A 332 -14.49 -4.38 -13.96
CA GLN A 332 -14.36 -4.95 -15.30
C GLN A 332 -13.51 -4.03 -16.20
N GLU A 333 -13.74 -2.72 -16.13
CA GLU A 333 -12.93 -1.73 -16.85
C GLU A 333 -11.53 -1.63 -16.27
N ALA A 334 -11.40 -1.48 -14.96
CA ALA A 334 -10.11 -1.34 -14.28
C ALA A 334 -9.17 -2.56 -14.44
N GLY A 335 -9.74 -3.77 -14.53
CA GLY A 335 -9.00 -5.03 -14.62
C GLY A 335 -8.71 -5.52 -16.04
N ARG A 336 -9.12 -4.82 -17.10
CA ARG A 336 -8.84 -5.22 -18.49
C ARG A 336 -7.60 -4.50 -19.07
N PRO A 337 -7.00 -5.03 -20.15
CA PRO A 337 -5.98 -4.32 -20.91
C PRO A 337 -6.54 -3.02 -21.52
N HIS A 338 -5.78 -1.92 -21.44
CA HIS A 338 -6.15 -0.62 -22.04
C HIS A 338 -5.36 -0.34 -23.31
N ARG A 339 -5.85 0.62 -24.11
CA ARG A 339 -5.16 1.10 -25.31
C ARG A 339 -4.54 2.47 -25.03
N ILE A 340 -3.21 2.53 -25.02
CA ILE A 340 -2.45 3.74 -24.75
C ILE A 340 -1.56 4.01 -25.95
N GLY A 341 -1.65 5.21 -26.52
CA GLY A 341 -0.93 5.54 -27.75
C GLY A 341 -1.25 4.59 -28.91
N GLY A 342 -2.45 4.03 -28.98
CA GLY A 342 -2.87 3.07 -29.99
C GLY A 342 -2.40 1.63 -29.76
N LYS A 343 -1.61 1.34 -28.72
CA LYS A 343 -1.10 0.00 -28.40
C LYS A 343 -1.88 -0.61 -27.22
N SER A 344 -2.09 -1.92 -27.24
CA SER A 344 -2.62 -2.64 -26.07
C SER A 344 -1.55 -2.73 -25.00
N VAL A 345 -1.92 -2.41 -23.77
CA VAL A 345 -1.06 -2.49 -22.59
C VAL A 345 -1.77 -3.37 -21.56
N ASP A 346 -1.04 -4.34 -20.99
CA ASP A 346 -1.57 -5.22 -19.93
C ASP A 346 -1.60 -4.48 -18.58
N TYR A 347 -2.34 -3.37 -18.55
CA TYR A 347 -2.59 -2.53 -17.40
C TYR A 347 -3.92 -1.79 -17.58
N GLY A 348 -4.70 -1.68 -16.49
CA GLY A 348 -5.94 -0.93 -16.47
C GLY A 348 -5.87 0.25 -15.50
N TYR A 349 -6.92 0.51 -14.72
CA TYR A 349 -6.91 1.57 -13.71
C TYR A 349 -6.20 1.12 -12.43
N LEU A 350 -4.86 1.09 -12.46
CA LEU A 350 -3.96 0.63 -11.37
C LEU A 350 -4.18 -0.85 -10.99
N TRP A 351 -4.63 -1.66 -11.93
CA TRP A 351 -4.79 -3.10 -11.85
C TRP A 351 -4.04 -3.79 -13.00
N TRP A 352 -3.61 -5.03 -12.77
CA TRP A 352 -2.88 -5.86 -13.72
C TRP A 352 -3.79 -6.96 -14.28
N PRO A 353 -4.23 -6.87 -15.55
CA PRO A 353 -4.90 -7.98 -16.21
C PRO A 353 -4.02 -9.23 -16.21
N MET A 354 -4.62 -10.40 -16.01
CA MET A 354 -3.89 -11.66 -16.12
C MET A 354 -3.58 -11.99 -17.57
N PRO A 355 -2.38 -12.54 -17.86
CA PRO A 355 -2.03 -12.96 -19.21
C PRO A 355 -3.03 -13.98 -19.76
N PRO A 356 -3.48 -13.85 -21.03
CA PRO A 356 -4.48 -14.74 -21.62
C PRO A 356 -3.94 -16.12 -22.03
N ARG A 357 -2.71 -16.46 -21.60
CA ARG A 357 -2.02 -17.71 -21.97
C ARG A 357 -2.75 -18.97 -21.52
N ASP A 358 -3.43 -18.90 -20.38
CA ASP A 358 -4.24 -19.99 -19.83
C ASP A 358 -5.69 -19.51 -19.72
N PRO A 359 -6.65 -20.21 -20.40
CA PRO A 359 -8.07 -19.84 -20.38
C PRO A 359 -8.69 -19.79 -18.97
N ILE A 360 -8.08 -20.43 -17.97
CA ILE A 360 -8.53 -20.37 -16.58
C ILE A 360 -8.52 -18.95 -16.04
N HIS A 361 -7.65 -18.08 -16.56
CA HIS A 361 -7.51 -16.69 -16.20
C HIS A 361 -8.35 -15.72 -17.02
N ALA A 362 -9.28 -16.22 -17.85
CA ALA A 362 -10.11 -15.35 -18.68
C ALA A 362 -10.89 -14.33 -17.82
N GLY A 363 -10.62 -13.03 -18.05
CA GLY A 363 -11.20 -11.91 -17.28
C GLY A 363 -10.67 -11.77 -15.84
N ALA A 364 -9.63 -12.51 -15.48
CA ALA A 364 -8.95 -12.36 -14.20
C ALA A 364 -7.97 -11.18 -14.24
N PHE A 365 -7.76 -10.57 -13.09
CA PHE A 365 -6.81 -9.48 -12.87
C PHE A 365 -6.31 -9.48 -11.42
N GLU A 366 -5.30 -8.70 -11.14
CA GLU A 366 -4.73 -8.66 -9.80
C GLU A 366 -4.17 -7.29 -9.40
N ALA A 367 -4.13 -7.02 -8.08
CA ALA A 367 -3.25 -6.04 -7.49
C ALA A 367 -1.92 -6.71 -7.15
N ARG A 368 -0.80 -6.01 -7.43
CA ARG A 368 0.57 -6.50 -7.19
C ARG A 368 1.36 -5.55 -6.30
N GLY A 369 2.16 -6.13 -5.42
CA GLY A 369 3.16 -5.42 -4.62
C GLY A 369 4.53 -6.06 -4.73
N ILE A 370 5.57 -5.24 -4.57
CA ILE A 370 6.96 -5.75 -4.49
C ILE A 370 7.08 -6.78 -3.38
N PHE A 371 8.11 -7.63 -3.43
CA PHE A 371 8.34 -8.76 -2.53
C PHE A 371 7.27 -9.86 -2.57
N GLY A 372 6.43 -9.91 -3.61
CA GLY A 372 5.46 -10.98 -3.86
C GLY A 372 4.12 -10.82 -3.13
N GLN A 373 3.61 -9.60 -3.04
CA GLN A 373 2.24 -9.38 -2.59
C GLN A 373 1.28 -9.50 -3.76
N HIS A 374 0.22 -10.29 -3.62
CA HIS A 374 -0.81 -10.48 -4.65
C HIS A 374 -2.21 -10.47 -4.06
N LEU A 375 -3.11 -9.81 -4.75
CA LEU A 375 -4.55 -9.95 -4.59
C LEU A 375 -5.13 -10.28 -5.97
N TYR A 376 -5.26 -11.58 -6.24
CA TYR A 376 -5.78 -12.11 -7.48
C TYR A 376 -7.30 -12.23 -7.43
N ILE A 377 -7.97 -11.73 -8.47
CA ILE A 377 -9.42 -11.75 -8.63
C ILE A 377 -9.77 -12.48 -9.92
N ASN A 378 -10.62 -13.49 -9.84
CA ASN A 378 -11.09 -14.21 -11.00
C ASN A 378 -12.63 -14.29 -11.00
N PRO A 379 -13.32 -13.38 -11.68
CA PRO A 379 -14.77 -13.33 -11.70
C PRO A 379 -15.40 -14.58 -12.28
N SER A 380 -14.85 -15.15 -13.36
CA SER A 380 -15.39 -16.34 -14.01
C SER A 380 -15.36 -17.57 -13.12
N GLN A 381 -14.38 -17.65 -12.21
CA GLN A 381 -14.25 -18.76 -11.26
C GLN A 381 -14.81 -18.40 -9.87
N LYS A 382 -15.33 -17.17 -9.65
CA LYS A 382 -15.72 -16.64 -8.34
C LYS A 382 -14.65 -16.89 -7.28
N LEU A 383 -13.41 -16.53 -7.62
CA LEU A 383 -12.20 -16.86 -6.87
C LEU A 383 -11.42 -15.60 -6.50
N VAL A 384 -11.01 -15.52 -5.23
CA VAL A 384 -10.04 -14.54 -4.73
C VAL A 384 -8.87 -15.30 -4.12
N ILE A 385 -7.64 -14.92 -4.46
CA ILE A 385 -6.43 -15.44 -3.82
C ILE A 385 -5.64 -14.24 -3.29
N VAL A 386 -5.26 -14.29 -2.01
CA VAL A 386 -4.36 -13.33 -1.39
C VAL A 386 -3.07 -14.05 -1.06
N VAL A 387 -1.94 -13.51 -1.51
CA VAL A 387 -0.59 -13.96 -1.15
C VAL A 387 0.16 -12.81 -0.51
N LEU A 388 0.67 -13.04 0.68
CA LEU A 388 1.56 -12.14 1.41
C LEU A 388 2.91 -12.83 1.54
N SER A 389 3.97 -12.22 1.02
CA SER A 389 5.30 -12.86 0.95
C SER A 389 6.40 -11.91 1.44
N ALA A 390 7.52 -12.51 1.82
CA ALA A 390 8.78 -11.82 2.14
C ALA A 390 9.89 -12.30 1.18
N ARG A 391 9.72 -12.08 -0.13
CA ARG A 391 10.72 -12.45 -1.15
C ARG A 391 11.97 -11.58 -1.00
N PRO A 392 13.17 -12.12 -1.21
CA PRO A 392 14.43 -11.45 -0.82
C PRO A 392 14.76 -10.17 -1.62
N LYS A 393 14.03 -9.87 -2.69
CA LYS A 393 14.23 -8.67 -3.52
C LYS A 393 12.88 -8.05 -3.87
N PRO A 394 12.83 -6.73 -4.06
CA PRO A 394 11.58 -6.07 -4.44
C PRO A 394 11.01 -6.62 -5.76
N THR A 395 11.86 -6.96 -6.71
CA THR A 395 11.49 -7.57 -7.99
C THR A 395 12.48 -8.65 -8.40
N GLY A 396 12.07 -9.53 -9.34
CA GLY A 396 12.98 -10.52 -9.94
C GLY A 396 13.40 -11.68 -9.03
N SER A 397 12.74 -11.88 -7.89
CA SER A 397 13.06 -12.95 -6.93
C SER A 397 11.97 -14.01 -6.80
N THR A 398 11.05 -14.07 -7.74
CA THR A 398 10.05 -15.15 -7.86
C THR A 398 10.76 -16.45 -8.19
N VAL A 399 10.57 -17.47 -7.36
CA VAL A 399 11.15 -18.80 -7.58
C VAL A 399 10.16 -19.69 -8.34
N LEU A 400 8.92 -19.74 -7.89
CA LEU A 400 7.83 -20.44 -8.56
C LEU A 400 6.83 -19.43 -9.12
N ASP A 401 6.41 -19.63 -10.38
CA ASP A 401 5.49 -18.74 -11.09
C ASP A 401 4.12 -18.68 -10.40
N ASP A 402 3.73 -17.47 -9.99
CA ASP A 402 2.47 -17.21 -9.28
C ASP A 402 1.26 -17.50 -10.17
N THR A 403 1.36 -17.21 -11.47
CA THR A 403 0.27 -17.45 -12.43
C THR A 403 -0.01 -18.96 -12.57
N ALA A 404 1.05 -19.78 -12.63
CA ALA A 404 0.91 -21.23 -12.68
C ALA A 404 0.27 -21.79 -11.39
N PHE A 405 0.67 -21.26 -10.23
CA PHE A 405 0.07 -21.63 -8.96
C PHE A 405 -1.41 -21.23 -8.88
N PHE A 406 -1.77 -19.99 -9.25
CA PHE A 406 -3.18 -19.54 -9.26
C PHE A 406 -4.05 -20.36 -10.20
N ALA A 407 -3.50 -20.76 -11.36
CA ALA A 407 -4.18 -21.67 -12.28
C ALA A 407 -4.46 -23.04 -11.64
N ALA A 408 -3.48 -23.60 -10.92
CA ALA A 408 -3.63 -24.88 -10.24
C ALA A 408 -4.66 -24.82 -9.11
N VAL A 409 -4.65 -23.74 -8.30
CA VAL A 409 -5.67 -23.47 -7.27
C VAL A 409 -7.06 -23.41 -7.91
N ALA A 410 -7.22 -22.65 -9.00
CA ALA A 410 -8.50 -22.52 -9.68
C ALA A 410 -9.01 -23.87 -10.23
N ARG A 411 -8.12 -24.74 -10.72
CA ARG A 411 -8.47 -26.08 -11.19
C ARG A 411 -8.85 -27.03 -10.06
N ALA A 412 -8.17 -26.96 -8.92
CA ALA A 412 -8.47 -27.81 -7.75
C ALA A 412 -9.86 -27.52 -7.14
N LEU A 413 -10.44 -26.35 -7.44
CA LEU A 413 -11.75 -25.90 -6.93
C LEU A 413 -12.90 -26.02 -7.95
N ARG A 414 -12.65 -26.60 -9.11
CA ARG A 414 -13.68 -26.92 -10.11
C ARG A 414 -14.56 -28.14 -9.74
#